data_200c7bc1880610c59b7272272438a2ce
#
_entry.id   200c7bc1880610c59b7272272438a2ce
#
_cell.length_a   1.000
_cell.length_b   1.000
_cell.length_c   1.000
_cell.angle_alpha   90.00
_cell.angle_beta   90.00
_cell.angle_gamma   90.00
#
_symmetry.space_group_name_H-M   'P 1'
#
loop_
_entity.id
_entity.type
_entity.pdbx_description
1 polymer ?
#
loop_
_entity_poly.entity_id
_entity_poly.type
_entity_poly.pdbx_seq_one_letter_code
_entity_poly.pdbx_strand_id
1 'polypeptide(L)'
;MFETLFGAGGALALPAWAALSVSPWLGRMRPAIWTLTGWALPLVLAAAYLGMVLAYWPMEGGGYGSLEAVQALFAHPGMLTAGWYHFLAFDLCVGTWIAREGVRLDMPRILLVPCFVLTFWFGPVGLLAFFGLRAAPWGLQAARMLLQRQRVLAAFGMVLLAALVLASAAAVLDPRTLAGVDVWAKPMKFMAAIALYALTLAWLIGELPPARRDGRLMRATVWLAVATGAFEALYITWQGALGQASHFNVDTPFHAAMYILMGIAALLFTATALPVAHQLWRHAAAMAPAYRLGAILGLVLTFVAGAGGGVAISMHGGPLIGATAGPGLPLVGWSATGGDLRVAHFLGVHAQQVLPLAGWLLSRTAWRGAVPAMALAAAAYVGLIAAALRQASAGLPLIAFQPW
;
A
#
# COMPACT_ATOMS: atom_id res chain seq x y z
N MET A 1 -24.07 -0.83 -40.31
CA MET A 1 -22.80 -0.08 -40.39
C MET A 1 -21.97 -0.18 -39.13
N PHE A 2 -22.45 0.26 -37.95
CA PHE A 2 -21.63 0.23 -36.70
C PHE A 2 -21.33 -1.20 -36.23
N GLU A 3 -22.25 -2.13 -36.30
CA GLU A 3 -22.00 -3.54 -36.00
C GLU A 3 -20.93 -4.16 -36.92
N THR A 4 -20.94 -3.79 -38.20
CA THR A 4 -19.92 -4.22 -39.15
C THR A 4 -18.55 -3.68 -38.81
N LEU A 5 -18.47 -2.39 -38.42
CA LEU A 5 -17.24 -1.77 -37.94
C LEU A 5 -16.76 -2.41 -36.62
N PHE A 6 -17.65 -2.64 -35.66
CA PHE A 6 -17.35 -3.34 -34.43
C PHE A 6 -16.76 -4.73 -34.70
N GLY A 7 -17.42 -5.51 -35.57
CA GLY A 7 -16.95 -6.83 -35.97
C GLY A 7 -15.59 -6.78 -36.69
N ALA A 8 -15.36 -5.78 -37.55
CA ALA A 8 -14.09 -5.59 -38.25
C ALA A 8 -12.93 -5.29 -37.27
N GLY A 9 -13.16 -4.45 -36.27
CA GLY A 9 -12.19 -4.18 -35.20
C GLY A 9 -11.78 -5.44 -34.44
N GLY A 10 -12.76 -6.26 -34.03
CA GLY A 10 -12.53 -7.56 -33.40
C GLY A 10 -11.79 -8.55 -34.28
N ALA A 11 -12.19 -8.65 -35.57
CA ALA A 11 -11.55 -9.54 -36.54
C ALA A 11 -10.09 -9.20 -36.82
N LEU A 12 -9.69 -7.92 -36.69
CA LEU A 12 -8.30 -7.50 -36.78
C LEU A 12 -7.54 -7.75 -35.47
N ALA A 13 -8.16 -7.47 -34.31
CA ALA A 13 -7.52 -7.57 -33.02
C ALA A 13 -7.26 -9.01 -32.57
N LEU A 14 -8.22 -9.94 -32.75
CA LEU A 14 -8.09 -11.32 -32.27
C LEU A 14 -6.87 -12.07 -32.82
N PRO A 15 -6.61 -12.10 -34.13
CA PRO A 15 -5.41 -12.73 -34.69
C PRO A 15 -4.13 -12.03 -34.23
N ALA A 16 -4.16 -10.69 -34.05
CA ALA A 16 -3.05 -9.92 -33.58
C ALA A 16 -2.70 -10.29 -32.11
N TRP A 17 -3.69 -10.46 -31.25
CA TRP A 17 -3.51 -10.93 -29.88
C TRP A 17 -3.01 -12.37 -29.82
N ALA A 18 -3.50 -13.27 -30.66
CA ALA A 18 -2.99 -14.63 -30.75
C ALA A 18 -1.50 -14.63 -31.15
N ALA A 19 -1.13 -13.87 -32.20
CA ALA A 19 0.26 -13.73 -32.61
C ALA A 19 1.13 -13.10 -31.52
N LEU A 20 0.64 -12.06 -30.85
CA LEU A 20 1.34 -11.38 -29.77
C LEU A 20 1.60 -12.32 -28.58
N SER A 21 0.59 -13.11 -28.19
CA SER A 21 0.67 -14.02 -27.05
C SER A 21 1.76 -15.10 -27.24
N VAL A 22 1.97 -15.58 -28.46
CA VAL A 22 3.01 -16.57 -28.77
C VAL A 22 4.34 -15.94 -29.18
N SER A 23 4.37 -14.63 -29.46
CA SER A 23 5.56 -13.91 -29.94
C SER A 23 6.81 -14.08 -29.06
N PRO A 24 6.72 -14.17 -27.71
CA PRO A 24 7.91 -14.37 -26.86
C PRO A 24 8.73 -15.64 -27.20
N TRP A 25 8.08 -16.65 -27.80
CA TRP A 25 8.75 -17.90 -28.21
C TRP A 25 9.21 -17.91 -29.67
N LEU A 26 8.74 -17.00 -30.51
CA LEU A 26 8.93 -17.02 -31.96
C LEU A 26 10.20 -16.28 -32.45
N GLY A 27 11.24 -16.19 -31.67
CA GLY A 27 12.59 -15.70 -32.00
C GLY A 27 12.69 -14.75 -33.21
N ARG A 28 12.80 -15.29 -34.41
CA ARG A 28 12.96 -14.55 -35.68
C ARG A 28 11.73 -13.72 -36.09
N MET A 29 10.53 -14.16 -35.74
CA MET A 29 9.27 -13.47 -36.11
C MET A 29 8.91 -12.34 -35.15
N ARG A 30 9.52 -12.31 -33.97
CA ARG A 30 9.23 -11.29 -32.92
C ARG A 30 9.21 -9.86 -33.43
N PRO A 31 10.25 -9.37 -34.13
CA PRO A 31 10.25 -7.97 -34.57
C PRO A 31 9.08 -7.63 -35.48
N ALA A 32 8.76 -8.52 -36.43
CA ALA A 32 7.64 -8.33 -37.36
C ALA A 32 6.29 -8.32 -36.60
N ILE A 33 6.05 -9.28 -35.69
CA ILE A 33 4.84 -9.33 -34.88
C ILE A 33 4.71 -8.07 -34.04
N TRP A 34 5.79 -7.63 -33.36
CA TRP A 34 5.77 -6.45 -32.51
C TRP A 34 5.64 -5.13 -33.28
N THR A 35 6.12 -5.07 -34.52
CA THR A 35 5.84 -3.94 -35.42
C THR A 35 4.37 -3.93 -35.82
N LEU A 36 3.82 -5.10 -36.18
CA LEU A 36 2.42 -5.22 -36.52
C LEU A 36 1.50 -4.84 -35.36
N THR A 37 1.71 -5.42 -34.17
CA THR A 37 0.83 -5.27 -32.99
C THR A 37 1.07 -3.98 -32.21
N GLY A 38 2.27 -3.41 -32.26
CA GLY A 38 2.63 -2.20 -31.51
C GLY A 38 2.57 -0.91 -32.33
N TRP A 39 2.50 -1.01 -33.67
CA TRP A 39 2.49 0.16 -34.56
C TRP A 39 1.45 0.05 -35.68
N ALA A 40 1.57 -0.93 -36.58
CA ALA A 40 0.76 -0.94 -37.79
C ALA A 40 -0.74 -1.07 -37.51
N LEU A 41 -1.17 -2.08 -36.75
CA LEU A 41 -2.56 -2.24 -36.36
C LEU A 41 -3.10 -1.12 -35.46
N PRO A 42 -2.39 -0.72 -34.41
CA PRO A 42 -2.82 0.45 -33.64
C PRO A 42 -2.99 1.72 -34.47
N LEU A 43 -2.14 1.98 -35.46
CA LEU A 43 -2.30 3.14 -36.36
C LEU A 43 -3.54 3.02 -37.26
N VAL A 44 -3.84 1.83 -37.78
CA VAL A 44 -5.07 1.57 -38.57
C VAL A 44 -6.31 1.79 -37.67
N LEU A 45 -6.30 1.22 -36.47
CA LEU A 45 -7.40 1.40 -35.51
C LEU A 45 -7.55 2.87 -35.09
N ALA A 46 -6.43 3.58 -34.86
CA ALA A 46 -6.44 4.99 -34.52
C ALA A 46 -6.94 5.89 -35.67
N ALA A 47 -6.61 5.56 -36.91
CA ALA A 47 -7.16 6.25 -38.08
C ALA A 47 -8.67 6.06 -38.21
N ALA A 48 -9.16 4.84 -37.99
CA ALA A 48 -10.60 4.57 -37.97
C ALA A 48 -11.30 5.28 -36.79
N TYR A 49 -10.69 5.27 -35.62
CA TYR A 49 -11.13 6.06 -34.45
C TYR A 49 -11.26 7.55 -34.82
N LEU A 50 -10.20 8.14 -35.37
CA LEU A 50 -10.20 9.53 -35.76
C LEU A 50 -11.30 9.85 -36.78
N GLY A 51 -11.50 8.98 -37.78
CA GLY A 51 -12.58 9.14 -38.74
C GLY A 51 -13.97 9.17 -38.11
N MET A 52 -14.22 8.30 -37.12
CA MET A 52 -15.48 8.28 -36.37
C MET A 52 -15.63 9.52 -35.47
N VAL A 53 -14.56 9.94 -34.80
CA VAL A 53 -14.59 11.17 -34.01
C VAL A 53 -14.88 12.39 -34.88
N LEU A 54 -14.21 12.54 -36.01
CA LEU A 54 -14.45 13.67 -36.93
C LEU A 54 -15.87 13.67 -37.52
N ALA A 55 -16.47 12.48 -37.70
CA ALA A 55 -17.82 12.34 -38.24
C ALA A 55 -18.93 12.65 -37.20
N TYR A 56 -18.67 12.40 -35.89
CA TYR A 56 -19.69 12.43 -34.84
C TYR A 56 -19.40 13.42 -33.72
N TRP A 57 -18.27 14.13 -33.73
CA TRP A 57 -17.91 15.16 -32.76
C TRP A 57 -17.97 16.57 -33.41
N PRO A 58 -18.44 17.61 -32.71
CA PRO A 58 -19.08 17.60 -31.39
C PRO A 58 -20.54 17.12 -31.49
N MET A 59 -21.07 16.56 -30.40
CA MET A 59 -22.47 16.19 -30.31
C MET A 59 -23.13 16.90 -29.13
N GLU A 60 -24.42 17.20 -29.30
CA GLU A 60 -25.20 17.94 -28.31
C GLU A 60 -25.32 17.12 -27.00
N GLY A 61 -24.95 17.73 -25.88
CA GLY A 61 -24.94 17.10 -24.56
C GLY A 61 -23.80 16.11 -24.31
N GLY A 62 -23.01 15.74 -25.32
CA GLY A 62 -21.86 14.82 -25.17
C GLY A 62 -20.55 15.55 -24.88
N GLY A 63 -19.68 14.94 -24.04
CA GLY A 63 -18.38 15.53 -23.69
C GLY A 63 -17.67 14.83 -22.55
N TYR A 64 -16.61 15.43 -22.03
CA TYR A 64 -15.80 14.90 -20.92
C TYR A 64 -15.91 15.74 -19.64
N GLY A 65 -16.84 16.71 -19.59
CA GLY A 65 -16.98 17.65 -18.48
C GLY A 65 -17.75 17.11 -17.28
N SER A 66 -18.59 16.08 -17.46
CA SER A 66 -19.35 15.42 -16.40
C SER A 66 -19.62 13.96 -16.76
N LEU A 67 -20.04 13.16 -15.78
CA LEU A 67 -20.42 11.75 -16.00
C LEU A 67 -21.62 11.65 -16.96
N GLU A 68 -22.59 12.57 -16.84
CA GLU A 68 -23.76 12.61 -17.73
C GLU A 68 -23.33 12.93 -19.18
N ALA A 69 -22.41 13.87 -19.37
CA ALA A 69 -21.88 14.20 -20.67
C ALA A 69 -21.12 13.02 -21.32
N VAL A 70 -20.37 12.26 -20.53
CA VAL A 70 -19.71 11.02 -20.99
C VAL A 70 -20.73 9.95 -21.34
N GLN A 71 -21.80 9.78 -20.55
CA GLN A 71 -22.89 8.84 -20.84
C GLN A 71 -23.60 9.23 -22.17
N ALA A 72 -23.92 10.51 -22.35
CA ALA A 72 -24.51 11.01 -23.59
C ALA A 72 -23.59 10.75 -24.80
N LEU A 73 -22.27 10.98 -24.64
CA LEU A 73 -21.28 10.72 -25.67
C LEU A 73 -21.29 9.24 -26.11
N PHE A 74 -21.25 8.31 -25.16
CA PHE A 74 -21.24 6.86 -25.47
C PHE A 74 -22.63 6.27 -25.76
N ALA A 75 -23.71 7.00 -25.55
CA ALA A 75 -25.03 6.60 -26.04
C ALA A 75 -25.13 6.63 -27.57
N HIS A 76 -24.28 7.44 -28.25
CA HIS A 76 -24.25 7.47 -29.70
C HIS A 76 -23.46 6.28 -30.26
N PRO A 77 -24.02 5.42 -31.13
CA PRO A 77 -23.37 4.20 -31.64
C PRO A 77 -22.00 4.44 -32.30
N GLY A 78 -21.85 5.57 -33.02
CA GLY A 78 -20.58 5.92 -33.68
C GLY A 78 -19.48 6.26 -32.65
N MET A 79 -19.81 7.00 -31.58
CA MET A 79 -18.85 7.33 -30.51
C MET A 79 -18.56 6.12 -29.62
N LEU A 80 -19.54 5.24 -29.40
CA LEU A 80 -19.34 3.97 -28.72
C LEU A 80 -18.38 3.06 -29.52
N THR A 81 -18.57 2.98 -30.84
CA THR A 81 -17.68 2.22 -31.75
C THR A 81 -16.28 2.84 -31.77
N ALA A 82 -16.17 4.18 -31.77
CA ALA A 82 -14.88 4.86 -31.64
C ALA A 82 -14.19 4.48 -30.30
N GLY A 83 -14.90 4.53 -29.19
CA GLY A 83 -14.39 4.08 -27.88
C GLY A 83 -13.88 2.63 -27.89
N TRP A 84 -14.55 1.74 -28.61
CA TRP A 84 -14.11 0.37 -28.80
C TRP A 84 -12.78 0.29 -29.58
N TYR A 85 -12.64 1.05 -30.67
CA TYR A 85 -11.39 1.11 -31.44
C TYR A 85 -10.23 1.71 -30.64
N HIS A 86 -10.52 2.74 -29.81
CA HIS A 86 -9.54 3.28 -28.86
C HIS A 86 -9.04 2.19 -27.90
N PHE A 87 -9.97 1.42 -27.29
CA PHE A 87 -9.66 0.31 -26.40
C PHE A 87 -8.75 -0.72 -27.10
N LEU A 88 -9.16 -1.21 -28.28
CA LEU A 88 -8.40 -2.21 -29.03
C LEU A 88 -6.98 -1.73 -29.40
N ALA A 89 -6.84 -0.46 -29.81
CA ALA A 89 -5.56 0.10 -30.21
C ALA A 89 -4.61 0.22 -29.01
N PHE A 90 -5.08 0.78 -27.91
CA PHE A 90 -4.23 0.98 -26.72
C PHE A 90 -3.87 -0.34 -26.04
N ASP A 91 -4.78 -1.29 -25.95
CA ASP A 91 -4.49 -2.58 -25.36
C ASP A 91 -3.47 -3.39 -26.17
N LEU A 92 -3.50 -3.32 -27.51
CA LEU A 92 -2.46 -3.90 -28.36
C LEU A 92 -1.10 -3.24 -28.12
N CYS A 93 -1.05 -1.90 -27.97
CA CYS A 93 0.17 -1.19 -27.62
C CYS A 93 0.72 -1.65 -26.27
N VAL A 94 -0.13 -1.72 -25.24
CA VAL A 94 0.24 -2.15 -23.90
C VAL A 94 0.70 -3.60 -23.89
N GLY A 95 -0.04 -4.52 -24.54
CA GLY A 95 0.34 -5.92 -24.65
C GLY A 95 1.67 -6.11 -25.38
N THR A 96 1.91 -5.36 -26.45
CA THR A 96 3.19 -5.38 -27.17
C THR A 96 4.33 -4.85 -26.31
N TRP A 97 4.09 -3.80 -25.53
CA TRP A 97 5.06 -3.29 -24.55
C TRP A 97 5.38 -4.34 -23.48
N ILE A 98 4.37 -5.01 -22.93
CA ILE A 98 4.54 -6.12 -21.99
C ILE A 98 5.41 -7.23 -22.58
N ALA A 99 5.13 -7.63 -23.84
CA ALA A 99 5.90 -8.67 -24.52
C ALA A 99 7.37 -8.29 -24.70
N ARG A 100 7.64 -7.06 -25.16
CA ARG A 100 8.99 -6.52 -25.37
C ARG A 100 9.76 -6.41 -24.06
N GLU A 101 9.14 -5.82 -23.06
CA GLU A 101 9.77 -5.59 -21.76
C GLU A 101 10.00 -6.90 -20.99
N GLY A 102 9.05 -7.84 -21.03
CA GLY A 102 9.19 -9.15 -20.42
C GLY A 102 10.34 -9.96 -21.01
N VAL A 103 10.51 -9.91 -22.35
CA VAL A 103 11.66 -10.55 -23.02
C VAL A 103 12.96 -9.81 -22.72
N ARG A 104 12.96 -8.48 -22.66
CA ARG A 104 14.14 -7.66 -22.31
C ARG A 104 14.65 -7.96 -20.89
N LEU A 105 13.73 -8.24 -19.96
CA LEU A 105 14.03 -8.58 -18.56
C LEU A 105 14.30 -10.08 -18.35
N ASP A 106 14.35 -10.87 -19.42
CA ASP A 106 14.51 -12.33 -19.38
C ASP A 106 13.53 -13.04 -18.44
N MET A 107 12.29 -12.54 -18.40
CA MET A 107 11.24 -13.11 -17.58
C MET A 107 10.79 -14.48 -18.12
N PRO A 108 10.42 -15.44 -17.24
CA PRO A 108 9.82 -16.70 -17.70
C PRO A 108 8.59 -16.42 -18.56
N ARG A 109 8.66 -16.78 -19.85
CA ARG A 109 7.68 -16.42 -20.88
C ARG A 109 6.25 -16.84 -20.54
N ILE A 110 6.11 -17.96 -19.83
CA ILE A 110 4.81 -18.48 -19.38
C ILE A 110 4.10 -17.51 -18.43
N LEU A 111 4.84 -16.73 -17.65
CA LEU A 111 4.27 -15.74 -16.73
C LEU A 111 3.72 -14.50 -17.45
N LEU A 112 4.09 -14.27 -18.72
CA LEU A 112 3.55 -13.20 -19.54
C LEU A 112 2.14 -13.52 -20.06
N VAL A 113 1.80 -14.81 -20.17
CA VAL A 113 0.48 -15.25 -20.73
C VAL A 113 -0.70 -14.70 -19.90
N PRO A 114 -0.74 -14.87 -18.57
CA PRO A 114 -1.81 -14.25 -17.77
C PRO A 114 -1.87 -12.73 -17.94
N CYS A 115 -0.72 -12.05 -18.09
CA CYS A 115 -0.71 -10.61 -18.33
C CYS A 115 -1.36 -10.26 -19.66
N PHE A 116 -1.10 -11.03 -20.73
CA PHE A 116 -1.75 -10.83 -22.03
C PHE A 116 -3.26 -11.07 -21.96
N VAL A 117 -3.70 -12.16 -21.32
CA VAL A 117 -5.13 -12.46 -21.16
C VAL A 117 -5.82 -11.34 -20.36
N LEU A 118 -5.24 -10.91 -19.27
CA LEU A 118 -5.79 -9.82 -18.43
C LEU A 118 -5.77 -8.48 -19.18
N THR A 119 -4.75 -8.21 -20.01
CA THR A 119 -4.73 -6.98 -20.81
C THR A 119 -5.80 -7.03 -21.90
N PHE A 120 -5.96 -8.17 -22.56
CA PHE A 120 -6.98 -8.34 -23.58
C PHE A 120 -8.41 -8.15 -23.06
N TRP A 121 -8.72 -8.66 -21.87
CA TRP A 121 -10.07 -8.56 -21.28
C TRP A 121 -10.31 -7.28 -20.46
N PHE A 122 -9.29 -6.81 -19.75
CA PHE A 122 -9.45 -5.78 -18.72
C PHE A 122 -8.38 -4.67 -18.81
N GLY A 123 -7.62 -4.57 -19.92
CA GLY A 123 -6.62 -3.53 -20.18
C GLY A 123 -5.66 -3.28 -18.99
N PRO A 124 -5.95 -2.28 -18.15
CA PRO A 124 -5.07 -1.89 -17.05
C PRO A 124 -4.76 -3.00 -16.04
N VAL A 125 -5.63 -4.01 -15.88
CA VAL A 125 -5.39 -5.13 -14.93
C VAL A 125 -4.21 -5.98 -15.37
N GLY A 126 -4.05 -6.22 -16.67
CA GLY A 126 -2.89 -6.94 -17.21
C GLY A 126 -1.59 -6.16 -17.02
N LEU A 127 -1.63 -4.85 -17.16
CA LEU A 127 -0.49 -3.97 -16.87
C LEU A 127 -0.09 -4.03 -15.38
N LEU A 128 -1.07 -3.99 -14.46
CA LEU A 128 -0.83 -4.16 -13.03
C LEU A 128 -0.21 -5.53 -12.69
N ALA A 129 -0.74 -6.61 -13.30
CA ALA A 129 -0.19 -7.95 -13.14
C ALA A 129 1.27 -8.02 -13.61
N PHE A 130 1.59 -7.40 -14.74
CA PHE A 130 2.96 -7.34 -15.27
C PHE A 130 3.90 -6.58 -14.32
N PHE A 131 3.49 -5.41 -13.80
CA PHE A 131 4.28 -4.68 -12.82
C PHE A 131 4.49 -5.47 -11.52
N GLY A 132 3.47 -6.22 -11.07
CA GLY A 132 3.58 -7.14 -9.94
C GLY A 132 4.65 -8.22 -10.19
N LEU A 133 4.62 -8.87 -11.36
CA LEU A 133 5.63 -9.86 -11.75
C LEU A 133 7.03 -9.25 -11.88
N ARG A 134 7.15 -8.05 -12.43
CA ARG A 134 8.41 -7.31 -12.53
C ARG A 134 8.98 -6.97 -11.16
N ALA A 135 8.15 -6.64 -10.20
CA ALA A 135 8.54 -6.31 -8.83
C ALA A 135 8.86 -7.54 -7.97
N ALA A 136 8.35 -8.73 -8.30
CA ALA A 136 8.50 -9.95 -7.52
C ALA A 136 9.97 -10.31 -7.17
N PRO A 137 10.96 -10.25 -8.11
CA PRO A 137 12.37 -10.53 -7.78
C PRO A 137 12.92 -9.59 -6.69
N TRP A 138 12.56 -8.30 -6.75
CA TRP A 138 12.95 -7.31 -5.74
C TRP A 138 12.33 -7.61 -4.38
N GLY A 139 11.03 -7.99 -4.37
CA GLY A 139 10.33 -8.41 -3.16
C GLY A 139 10.98 -9.66 -2.54
N LEU A 140 11.30 -10.67 -3.34
CA LEU A 140 11.97 -11.89 -2.88
C LEU A 140 13.38 -11.61 -2.35
N GLN A 141 14.14 -10.73 -3.00
CA GLN A 141 15.47 -10.32 -2.54
C GLN A 141 15.37 -9.57 -1.21
N ALA A 142 14.44 -8.63 -1.07
CA ALA A 142 14.19 -7.91 0.18
C ALA A 142 13.77 -8.88 1.30
N ALA A 143 12.89 -9.84 1.01
CA ALA A 143 12.46 -10.85 1.97
C ALA A 143 13.64 -11.71 2.44
N ARG A 144 14.49 -12.20 1.52
CA ARG A 144 15.70 -12.97 1.86
C ARG A 144 16.65 -12.15 2.72
N MET A 145 16.88 -10.89 2.37
CA MET A 145 17.74 -10.00 3.14
C MET A 145 17.20 -9.78 4.57
N LEU A 146 15.90 -9.54 4.73
CA LEU A 146 15.28 -9.39 6.04
C LEU A 146 15.37 -10.67 6.88
N LEU A 147 15.16 -11.85 6.28
CA LEU A 147 15.32 -13.14 6.94
C LEU A 147 16.77 -13.39 7.41
N GLN A 148 17.77 -12.91 6.65
CA GLN A 148 19.18 -12.97 7.06
C GLN A 148 19.51 -11.99 8.19
N ARG A 149 18.84 -10.83 8.22
CA ARG A 149 19.04 -9.81 9.26
C ARG A 149 18.42 -10.23 10.60
N GLN A 150 17.14 -10.61 10.61
CA GLN A 150 16.43 -11.11 11.80
C GLN A 150 15.28 -12.04 11.36
N ARG A 151 15.55 -13.35 11.44
CA ARG A 151 14.69 -14.39 10.85
C ARG A 151 13.27 -14.41 11.45
N VAL A 152 13.14 -14.31 12.78
CA VAL A 152 11.86 -14.49 13.48
C VAL A 152 10.91 -13.32 13.19
N LEU A 153 11.38 -12.08 13.35
CA LEU A 153 10.55 -10.90 13.05
C LEU A 153 10.24 -10.79 11.56
N ALA A 154 11.20 -11.09 10.67
CA ALA A 154 10.95 -11.06 9.25
C ALA A 154 9.91 -12.09 8.83
N ALA A 155 10.01 -13.33 9.32
CA ALA A 155 9.01 -14.38 9.07
C ALA A 155 7.63 -13.97 9.62
N PHE A 156 7.56 -13.44 10.84
CA PHE A 156 6.31 -12.96 11.43
C PHE A 156 5.67 -11.84 10.59
N GLY A 157 6.45 -10.85 10.18
CA GLY A 157 5.96 -9.77 9.31
C GLY A 157 5.44 -10.30 7.96
N MET A 158 6.14 -11.27 7.35
CA MET A 158 5.71 -11.89 6.08
C MET A 158 4.42 -12.71 6.24
N VAL A 159 4.25 -13.43 7.35
CA VAL A 159 3.01 -14.15 7.68
C VAL A 159 1.84 -13.16 7.79
N LEU A 160 2.05 -12.02 8.44
CA LEU A 160 1.02 -10.98 8.53
C LEU A 160 0.70 -10.35 7.17
N LEU A 161 1.69 -10.14 6.29
CA LEU A 161 1.43 -9.68 4.92
C LEU A 161 0.65 -10.71 4.10
N ALA A 162 0.92 -12.00 4.26
CA ALA A 162 0.13 -13.06 3.65
C ALA A 162 -1.31 -13.08 4.21
N ALA A 163 -1.47 -12.95 5.53
CA ALA A 163 -2.78 -12.84 6.17
C ALA A 163 -3.55 -11.60 5.71
N LEU A 164 -2.86 -10.47 5.47
CA LEU A 164 -3.46 -9.25 4.90
C LEU A 164 -4.06 -9.50 3.52
N VAL A 165 -3.38 -10.26 2.65
CA VAL A 165 -3.92 -10.64 1.32
C VAL A 165 -5.20 -11.48 1.49
N LEU A 166 -5.20 -12.45 2.41
CA LEU A 166 -6.39 -13.27 2.70
C LEU A 166 -7.54 -12.43 3.28
N ALA A 167 -7.23 -11.50 4.21
CA ALA A 167 -8.22 -10.58 4.77
C ALA A 167 -8.79 -9.63 3.71
N SER A 168 -7.97 -9.20 2.74
CA SER A 168 -8.45 -8.39 1.61
C SER A 168 -9.40 -9.17 0.70
N ALA A 169 -9.13 -10.45 0.46
CA ALA A 169 -10.06 -11.32 -0.27
C ALA A 169 -11.36 -11.54 0.53
N ALA A 170 -11.28 -11.73 1.85
CA ALA A 170 -12.44 -11.85 2.72
C ALA A 170 -13.30 -10.57 2.70
N ALA A 171 -12.69 -9.37 2.69
CA ALA A 171 -13.40 -8.10 2.61
C ALA A 171 -14.20 -7.94 1.30
N VAL A 172 -13.74 -8.52 0.19
CA VAL A 172 -14.49 -8.52 -1.08
C VAL A 172 -15.70 -9.47 -1.02
N LEU A 173 -15.60 -10.57 -0.28
CA LEU A 173 -16.61 -11.63 -0.23
C LEU A 173 -17.63 -11.45 0.91
N ASP A 174 -17.31 -10.66 1.92
CA ASP A 174 -18.10 -10.48 3.13
C ASP A 174 -18.69 -9.06 3.21
N PRO A 175 -19.98 -8.88 2.89
CA PRO A 175 -20.61 -7.56 2.84
C PRO A 175 -20.93 -6.96 4.22
N ARG A 176 -20.60 -7.64 5.32
CA ARG A 176 -20.92 -7.17 6.67
C ARG A 176 -20.13 -5.93 7.05
N THR A 177 -20.81 -5.03 7.74
CA THR A 177 -20.22 -3.80 8.26
C THR A 177 -20.39 -3.69 9.77
N LEU A 178 -19.45 -3.02 10.43
CA LEU A 178 -19.54 -2.64 11.83
C LEU A 178 -19.45 -1.11 11.92
N ALA A 179 -20.50 -0.47 12.43
CA ALA A 179 -20.62 1.00 12.47
C ALA A 179 -20.38 1.66 11.09
N GLY A 180 -20.91 1.04 10.01
CA GLY A 180 -20.80 1.56 8.65
C GLY A 180 -19.43 1.34 7.96
N VAL A 181 -18.52 0.58 8.58
CA VAL A 181 -17.20 0.24 8.02
C VAL A 181 -17.11 -1.27 7.87
N ASP A 182 -16.51 -1.74 6.77
CA ASP A 182 -16.24 -3.14 6.53
C ASP A 182 -15.58 -3.82 7.75
N VAL A 183 -16.08 -5.00 8.15
CA VAL A 183 -15.61 -5.74 9.34
C VAL A 183 -14.12 -6.14 9.24
N TRP A 184 -13.60 -6.29 8.02
CA TRP A 184 -12.20 -6.64 7.75
C TRP A 184 -11.26 -5.43 7.69
N ALA A 185 -11.79 -4.20 7.58
CA ALA A 185 -10.98 -2.99 7.46
C ALA A 185 -10.03 -2.79 8.65
N LYS A 186 -10.48 -3.05 9.87
CA LYS A 186 -9.65 -2.94 11.08
C LYS A 186 -8.61 -4.07 11.16
N PRO A 187 -8.94 -5.36 10.99
CA PRO A 187 -7.95 -6.43 10.86
C PRO A 187 -6.85 -6.11 9.85
N MET A 188 -7.21 -5.68 8.63
CA MET A 188 -6.26 -5.34 7.57
C MET A 188 -5.28 -4.23 7.99
N LYS A 189 -5.78 -3.15 8.60
CA LYS A 189 -4.93 -2.03 9.08
C LYS A 189 -3.94 -2.49 10.14
N PHE A 190 -4.36 -3.34 11.08
CA PHE A 190 -3.48 -3.86 12.13
C PHE A 190 -2.47 -4.87 11.58
N MET A 191 -2.86 -5.78 10.70
CA MET A 191 -1.92 -6.68 10.01
C MET A 191 -0.84 -5.90 9.28
N ALA A 192 -1.21 -4.87 8.52
CA ALA A 192 -0.26 -4.01 7.80
C ALA A 192 0.68 -3.26 8.74
N ALA A 193 0.14 -2.64 9.82
CA ALA A 193 0.93 -1.86 10.76
C ALA A 193 1.90 -2.73 11.57
N ILE A 194 1.44 -3.88 12.09
CA ILE A 194 2.27 -4.82 12.85
C ILE A 194 3.33 -5.46 11.95
N ALA A 195 2.98 -5.83 10.70
CA ALA A 195 3.94 -6.34 9.73
C ALA A 195 5.04 -5.31 9.45
N LEU A 196 4.66 -4.07 9.14
CA LEU A 196 5.61 -3.00 8.86
C LEU A 196 6.52 -2.71 10.08
N TYR A 197 5.95 -2.72 11.29
CA TYR A 197 6.72 -2.60 12.53
C TYR A 197 7.76 -3.74 12.66
N ALA A 198 7.33 -4.99 12.54
CA ALA A 198 8.19 -6.16 12.67
C ALA A 198 9.32 -6.18 11.62
N LEU A 199 9.00 -5.87 10.36
CA LEU A 199 9.98 -5.81 9.28
C LEU A 199 10.98 -4.64 9.48
N THR A 200 10.53 -3.50 10.01
CA THR A 200 11.40 -2.38 10.36
C THR A 200 12.36 -2.75 11.49
N LEU A 201 11.85 -3.40 12.56
CA LEU A 201 12.72 -3.89 13.62
C LEU A 201 13.70 -4.95 13.12
N ALA A 202 13.27 -5.88 12.25
CA ALA A 202 14.15 -6.87 11.65
C ALA A 202 15.29 -6.21 10.87
N TRP A 203 14.98 -5.15 10.12
CA TRP A 203 15.97 -4.35 9.41
C TRP A 203 16.98 -3.70 10.36
N LEU A 204 16.48 -2.98 11.38
CA LEU A 204 17.32 -2.21 12.30
C LEU A 204 18.16 -3.10 13.24
N ILE A 205 17.61 -4.21 13.71
CA ILE A 205 18.37 -5.22 14.48
C ILE A 205 19.52 -5.80 13.64
N GLY A 206 19.32 -5.93 12.32
CA GLY A 206 20.36 -6.37 11.40
C GLY A 206 21.59 -5.44 11.30
N GLU A 207 21.47 -4.19 11.73
CA GLU A 207 22.59 -3.23 11.79
C GLU A 207 23.51 -3.47 13.01
N LEU A 208 23.09 -4.32 13.96
CA LEU A 208 23.89 -4.65 15.13
C LEU A 208 24.96 -5.70 14.81
N PRO A 209 26.10 -5.66 15.50
CA PRO A 209 27.08 -6.74 15.45
C PRO A 209 26.45 -8.09 15.85
N PRO A 210 26.87 -9.23 15.27
CA PRO A 210 26.26 -10.54 15.50
C PRO A 210 26.10 -10.90 16.98
N ALA A 211 27.13 -10.65 17.78
CA ALA A 211 27.10 -10.94 19.23
C ALA A 211 26.01 -10.16 20.00
N ARG A 212 25.62 -8.98 19.50
CA ARG A 212 24.54 -8.17 20.11
C ARG A 212 23.19 -8.51 19.52
N ARG A 213 23.14 -8.71 18.19
CA ARG A 213 21.92 -9.12 17.48
C ARG A 213 21.37 -10.43 18.04
N ASP A 214 22.22 -11.41 18.29
CA ASP A 214 21.84 -12.73 18.75
C ASP A 214 21.89 -12.88 20.29
N GLY A 215 22.13 -11.79 21.00
CA GLY A 215 22.21 -11.72 22.46
C GLY A 215 20.85 -11.92 23.16
N ARG A 216 20.90 -12.26 24.45
CA ARG A 216 19.69 -12.56 25.27
C ARG A 216 18.66 -11.41 25.22
N LEU A 217 19.11 -10.16 25.33
CA LEU A 217 18.22 -8.99 25.28
C LEU A 217 17.45 -8.91 23.97
N MET A 218 18.13 -9.05 22.83
CA MET A 218 17.46 -8.97 21.52
C MET A 218 16.55 -10.18 21.29
N ARG A 219 16.94 -11.37 21.73
CA ARG A 219 16.03 -12.52 21.67
C ARG A 219 14.74 -12.31 22.45
N ALA A 220 14.84 -11.82 23.71
CA ALA A 220 13.68 -11.50 24.52
C ALA A 220 12.81 -10.40 23.87
N THR A 221 13.44 -9.33 23.36
CA THR A 221 12.75 -8.24 22.64
C THR A 221 12.00 -8.76 21.41
N VAL A 222 12.62 -9.62 20.61
CA VAL A 222 12.03 -10.22 19.41
C VAL A 222 10.80 -11.07 19.77
N TRP A 223 10.94 -11.98 20.76
CA TRP A 223 9.82 -12.83 21.16
C TRP A 223 8.70 -12.04 21.84
N LEU A 224 9.01 -11.00 22.60
CA LEU A 224 8.00 -10.11 23.15
C LEU A 224 7.23 -9.40 22.04
N ALA A 225 7.92 -8.88 21.02
CA ALA A 225 7.26 -8.25 19.88
C ALA A 225 6.36 -9.24 19.10
N VAL A 226 6.84 -10.47 18.88
CA VAL A 226 6.04 -11.49 18.20
C VAL A 226 4.83 -11.90 19.04
N ALA A 227 5.00 -12.16 20.33
CA ALA A 227 3.90 -12.60 21.19
C ALA A 227 2.80 -11.53 21.32
N THR A 228 3.18 -10.28 21.59
CA THR A 228 2.23 -9.19 21.74
C THR A 228 1.60 -8.78 20.40
N GLY A 229 2.38 -8.69 19.31
CA GLY A 229 1.86 -8.41 17.99
C GLY A 229 0.95 -9.51 17.44
N ALA A 230 1.26 -10.78 17.70
CA ALA A 230 0.40 -11.91 17.31
C ALA A 230 -0.91 -11.89 18.10
N PHE A 231 -0.86 -11.63 19.41
CA PHE A 231 -2.05 -11.50 20.24
C PHE A 231 -2.99 -10.42 19.71
N GLU A 232 -2.47 -9.23 19.41
CA GLU A 232 -3.23 -8.12 18.81
C GLU A 232 -3.86 -8.53 17.46
N ALA A 233 -3.05 -9.04 16.53
CA ALA A 233 -3.51 -9.40 15.20
C ALA A 233 -4.58 -10.49 15.25
N LEU A 234 -4.39 -11.54 16.08
CA LEU A 234 -5.33 -12.64 16.20
C LEU A 234 -6.65 -12.21 16.82
N TYR A 235 -6.61 -11.47 17.94
CA TYR A 235 -7.83 -11.04 18.62
C TYR A 235 -8.65 -10.07 17.77
N ILE A 236 -7.99 -9.07 17.12
CA ILE A 236 -8.66 -8.11 16.24
C ILE A 236 -9.30 -8.84 15.05
N THR A 237 -8.60 -9.81 14.47
CA THR A 237 -9.11 -10.59 13.33
C THR A 237 -10.28 -11.47 13.76
N TRP A 238 -10.18 -12.10 14.90
CA TRP A 238 -11.27 -12.92 15.45
C TRP A 238 -12.53 -12.09 15.71
N GLN A 239 -12.40 -10.92 16.35
CA GLN A 239 -13.54 -10.02 16.58
C GLN A 239 -14.12 -9.49 15.25
N GLY A 240 -13.30 -9.13 14.29
CA GLY A 240 -13.74 -8.75 12.95
C GLY A 240 -14.53 -9.85 12.25
N ALA A 241 -14.05 -11.08 12.29
CA ALA A 241 -14.75 -12.25 11.73
C ALA A 241 -16.11 -12.50 12.40
N LEU A 242 -16.24 -12.20 13.69
CA LEU A 242 -17.51 -12.28 14.42
C LEU A 242 -18.42 -11.05 14.20
N GLY A 243 -17.95 -10.01 13.50
CA GLY A 243 -18.68 -8.74 13.34
C GLY A 243 -18.77 -7.93 14.65
N GLN A 244 -17.80 -8.09 15.55
CA GLN A 244 -17.77 -7.47 16.88
C GLN A 244 -16.62 -6.46 17.00
N ALA A 245 -16.78 -5.47 17.88
CA ALA A 245 -15.74 -4.51 18.19
C ALA A 245 -14.64 -5.18 19.03
N SER A 246 -13.39 -4.99 18.62
CA SER A 246 -12.21 -5.48 19.37
C SER A 246 -11.72 -4.50 20.44
N HIS A 247 -11.98 -3.20 20.30
CA HIS A 247 -11.59 -2.14 21.22
C HIS A 247 -12.85 -1.44 21.73
N PHE A 248 -12.77 -0.90 22.94
CA PHE A 248 -13.89 -0.23 23.62
C PHE A 248 -15.14 -1.14 23.79
N ASN A 249 -14.99 -2.43 23.60
CA ASN A 249 -16.01 -3.42 23.87
C ASN A 249 -15.89 -3.86 25.34
N VAL A 250 -16.84 -3.46 26.14
CA VAL A 250 -16.91 -3.76 27.59
C VAL A 250 -18.25 -4.42 27.94
N ASP A 251 -18.97 -4.95 26.96
CA ASP A 251 -20.33 -5.48 27.10
C ASP A 251 -20.35 -6.74 27.98
N THR A 252 -19.22 -7.45 28.08
CA THR A 252 -19.06 -8.62 28.96
C THR A 252 -17.76 -8.53 29.74
N PRO A 253 -17.66 -9.20 30.91
CA PRO A 253 -16.39 -9.28 31.67
C PRO A 253 -15.22 -9.80 30.81
N PHE A 254 -15.49 -10.72 29.88
CA PHE A 254 -14.47 -11.23 28.95
C PHE A 254 -13.96 -10.12 28.04
N HIS A 255 -14.86 -9.39 27.37
CA HIS A 255 -14.47 -8.31 26.45
C HIS A 255 -13.77 -7.17 27.18
N ALA A 256 -14.20 -6.82 28.40
CA ALA A 256 -13.53 -5.82 29.22
C ALA A 256 -12.09 -6.24 29.60
N ALA A 257 -11.91 -7.51 29.99
CA ALA A 257 -10.57 -8.05 30.27
C ALA A 257 -9.68 -8.06 29.02
N MET A 258 -10.22 -8.48 27.87
CA MET A 258 -9.49 -8.48 26.60
C MET A 258 -9.10 -7.07 26.15
N TYR A 259 -9.95 -6.06 26.36
CA TYR A 259 -9.63 -4.67 26.04
C TYR A 259 -8.44 -4.18 26.89
N ILE A 260 -8.40 -4.50 28.19
CA ILE A 260 -7.27 -4.16 29.06
C ILE A 260 -5.99 -4.88 28.60
N LEU A 261 -6.08 -6.19 28.31
CA LEU A 261 -4.95 -7.00 27.87
C LEU A 261 -4.38 -6.49 26.53
N MET A 262 -5.23 -6.07 25.61
CA MET A 262 -4.80 -5.44 24.35
C MET A 262 -4.07 -4.11 24.60
N GLY A 263 -4.55 -3.27 25.51
CA GLY A 263 -3.86 -2.04 25.87
C GLY A 263 -2.45 -2.32 26.42
N ILE A 264 -2.32 -3.33 27.29
CA ILE A 264 -1.01 -3.76 27.84
C ILE A 264 -0.15 -4.35 26.71
N ALA A 265 -0.70 -5.20 25.83
CA ALA A 265 0.04 -5.80 24.73
C ALA A 265 0.54 -4.75 23.73
N ALA A 266 -0.28 -3.77 23.36
CA ALA A 266 0.11 -2.67 22.50
C ALA A 266 1.24 -1.81 23.10
N LEU A 267 1.17 -1.55 24.41
CA LEU A 267 2.23 -0.83 25.14
C LEU A 267 3.54 -1.63 25.15
N LEU A 268 3.48 -2.93 25.48
CA LEU A 268 4.64 -3.81 25.45
C LEU A 268 5.20 -3.99 24.05
N PHE A 269 4.35 -4.12 23.05
CA PHE A 269 4.75 -4.20 21.64
C PHE A 269 5.55 -2.98 21.22
N THR A 270 5.03 -1.79 21.45
CA THR A 270 5.73 -0.54 21.10
C THR A 270 6.97 -0.31 21.94
N ALA A 271 7.00 -0.74 23.22
CA ALA A 271 8.16 -0.67 24.09
C ALA A 271 9.35 -1.51 23.58
N THR A 272 9.13 -2.52 22.73
CA THR A 272 10.22 -3.29 22.11
C THR A 272 11.14 -2.44 21.23
N ALA A 273 10.72 -1.26 20.80
CA ALA A 273 11.55 -0.28 20.10
C ALA A 273 12.71 0.26 20.97
N LEU A 274 12.50 0.39 22.28
CA LEU A 274 13.49 1.01 23.20
C LEU A 274 14.77 0.17 23.38
N PRO A 275 14.71 -1.15 23.64
CA PRO A 275 15.92 -1.98 23.68
C PRO A 275 16.70 -1.93 22.36
N VAL A 276 16.00 -1.89 21.21
CA VAL A 276 16.66 -1.78 19.90
C VAL A 276 17.35 -0.42 19.76
N ALA A 277 16.67 0.68 20.11
CA ALA A 277 17.27 2.03 20.10
C ALA A 277 18.51 2.10 21.00
N HIS A 278 18.44 1.53 22.21
CA HIS A 278 19.57 1.48 23.14
C HIS A 278 20.76 0.70 22.56
N GLN A 279 20.51 -0.46 21.96
CA GLN A 279 21.58 -1.27 21.35
C GLN A 279 22.20 -0.56 20.14
N LEU A 280 21.39 0.09 19.29
CA LEU A 280 21.90 0.90 18.18
C LEU A 280 22.78 2.05 18.68
N TRP A 281 22.34 2.74 19.74
CA TRP A 281 23.12 3.81 20.34
C TRP A 281 24.48 3.33 20.86
N ARG A 282 24.52 2.16 21.50
CA ARG A 282 25.75 1.66 22.15
C ARG A 282 26.69 0.91 21.20
N HIS A 283 26.15 0.23 20.19
CA HIS A 283 26.90 -0.80 19.48
C HIS A 283 26.88 -0.70 17.94
N ALA A 284 26.11 0.21 17.35
CA ALA A 284 26.01 0.33 15.89
C ALA A 284 26.95 1.42 15.33
N ALA A 285 28.21 1.45 15.77
CA ALA A 285 29.17 2.46 15.33
C ALA A 285 29.49 2.40 13.82
N ALA A 286 29.27 1.26 13.16
CA ALA A 286 29.45 1.09 11.72
C ALA A 286 28.34 1.78 10.90
N MET A 287 27.19 2.11 11.49
CA MET A 287 26.15 2.88 10.80
C MET A 287 26.62 4.30 10.54
N ALA A 288 26.25 4.85 9.36
CA ALA A 288 26.47 6.26 9.10
C ALA A 288 25.78 7.13 10.17
N PRO A 289 26.44 8.19 10.69
CA PRO A 289 25.97 8.92 11.87
C PRO A 289 24.55 9.48 11.76
N ALA A 290 24.16 10.06 10.61
CA ALA A 290 22.81 10.59 10.41
C ALA A 290 21.75 9.46 10.35
N TYR A 291 22.08 8.34 9.73
CA TYR A 291 21.21 7.16 9.69
C TYR A 291 20.99 6.58 11.10
N ARG A 292 22.07 6.43 11.86
CA ARG A 292 22.00 5.96 13.26
C ARG A 292 21.16 6.88 14.13
N LEU A 293 21.36 8.20 14.01
CA LEU A 293 20.56 9.19 14.74
C LEU A 293 19.08 9.08 14.38
N GLY A 294 18.75 9.02 13.08
CA GLY A 294 17.37 8.87 12.60
C GLY A 294 16.72 7.58 13.12
N ALA A 295 17.45 6.46 13.13
CA ALA A 295 16.97 5.19 13.65
C ALA A 295 16.67 5.24 15.14
N ILE A 296 17.58 5.80 15.94
CA ILE A 296 17.40 5.94 17.40
C ILE A 296 16.20 6.85 17.72
N LEU A 297 16.16 8.05 17.12
CA LEU A 297 15.07 9.00 17.35
C LEU A 297 13.72 8.46 16.86
N GLY A 298 13.69 7.77 15.71
CA GLY A 298 12.50 7.12 15.19
C GLY A 298 11.93 6.08 16.15
N LEU A 299 12.77 5.19 16.67
CA LEU A 299 12.37 4.16 17.63
C LEU A 299 11.88 4.75 18.95
N VAL A 300 12.57 5.76 19.50
CA VAL A 300 12.16 6.44 20.74
C VAL A 300 10.83 7.15 20.54
N LEU A 301 10.65 7.89 19.45
CA LEU A 301 9.38 8.56 19.14
C LEU A 301 8.24 7.58 18.89
N THR A 302 8.51 6.42 18.32
CA THR A 302 7.50 5.36 18.16
C THR A 302 6.92 4.93 19.50
N PHE A 303 7.74 4.80 20.53
CA PHE A 303 7.23 4.52 21.86
C PHE A 303 6.57 5.78 22.48
N VAL A 304 7.28 6.90 22.55
CA VAL A 304 6.79 8.09 23.28
C VAL A 304 5.52 8.66 22.65
N ALA A 305 5.52 8.92 21.34
CA ALA A 305 4.39 9.55 20.66
C ALA A 305 3.37 8.50 20.17
N GLY A 306 3.83 7.33 19.73
CA GLY A 306 2.93 6.25 19.29
C GLY A 306 2.16 5.65 20.47
N ALA A 307 2.84 5.14 21.49
CA ALA A 307 2.17 4.58 22.67
C ALA A 307 1.41 5.68 23.43
N GLY A 308 2.02 6.87 23.61
CA GLY A 308 1.34 8.01 24.25
C GLY A 308 0.04 8.42 23.55
N GLY A 309 0.03 8.45 22.21
CA GLY A 309 -1.17 8.69 21.42
C GLY A 309 -2.24 7.61 21.61
N GLY A 310 -1.83 6.32 21.66
CA GLY A 310 -2.74 5.22 21.96
C GLY A 310 -3.36 5.32 23.36
N VAL A 311 -2.57 5.66 24.37
CA VAL A 311 -3.05 5.92 25.74
C VAL A 311 -4.02 7.10 25.77
N ALA A 312 -3.72 8.21 25.08
CA ALA A 312 -4.60 9.37 25.00
C ALA A 312 -5.97 9.01 24.37
N ILE A 313 -5.98 8.21 23.29
CA ILE A 313 -7.22 7.71 22.67
C ILE A 313 -8.01 6.84 23.66
N SER A 314 -7.33 5.96 24.40
CA SER A 314 -7.98 5.09 25.39
C SER A 314 -8.57 5.88 26.55
N MET A 315 -7.84 6.86 27.09
CA MET A 315 -8.29 7.72 28.20
C MET A 315 -9.46 8.63 27.80
N HIS A 316 -9.49 9.06 26.53
CA HIS A 316 -10.61 9.85 25.99
C HIS A 316 -11.87 9.01 25.73
N GLY A 317 -11.77 7.68 25.77
CA GLY A 317 -12.87 6.77 25.43
C GLY A 317 -13.15 6.63 23.94
N GLY A 318 -12.26 7.13 23.07
CA GLY A 318 -12.37 7.06 21.62
C GLY A 318 -11.45 8.02 20.88
N PRO A 319 -11.34 7.88 19.55
CA PRO A 319 -10.41 8.69 18.78
C PRO A 319 -10.92 10.07 18.36
N LEU A 320 -12.25 10.31 18.44
CA LEU A 320 -12.88 11.50 17.87
C LEU A 320 -13.13 12.59 18.94
N ILE A 321 -12.86 13.84 18.59
CA ILE A 321 -13.11 15.02 19.43
C ILE A 321 -13.96 16.02 18.64
N GLY A 322 -15.12 16.41 19.22
CA GLY A 322 -16.00 17.40 18.60
C GLY A 322 -16.70 16.92 17.31
N ALA A 323 -16.72 15.62 17.06
CA ALA A 323 -17.44 15.01 15.96
C ALA A 323 -18.15 13.73 16.40
N THR A 324 -19.34 13.50 15.87
CA THR A 324 -19.99 12.19 15.83
C THR A 324 -19.39 11.34 14.69
N ALA A 325 -19.63 10.03 14.72
CA ALA A 325 -19.23 9.15 13.62
C ALA A 325 -19.79 9.69 12.29
N GLY A 326 -18.90 10.04 11.38
CA GLY A 326 -19.19 10.62 10.07
C GLY A 326 -18.30 10.03 8.99
N PRO A 327 -18.42 10.50 7.74
CA PRO A 327 -17.61 10.03 6.65
C PRO A 327 -16.12 10.24 6.97
N GLY A 328 -15.35 9.16 6.89
CA GLY A 328 -13.89 9.19 7.06
C GLY A 328 -13.17 9.40 5.73
N LEU A 329 -11.95 9.90 5.80
CA LEU A 329 -11.09 9.99 4.63
C LEU A 329 -10.86 8.60 4.02
N PRO A 330 -10.82 8.46 2.69
CA PRO A 330 -10.56 7.19 2.02
C PRO A 330 -9.29 6.50 2.57
N LEU A 331 -9.28 5.18 2.63
CA LEU A 331 -8.22 4.30 3.11
C LEU A 331 -7.93 4.39 4.61
N VAL A 332 -7.67 5.59 5.14
CA VAL A 332 -7.29 5.78 6.56
C VAL A 332 -8.50 5.82 7.49
N GLY A 333 -9.65 6.29 7.01
CA GLY A 333 -10.89 6.42 7.79
C GLY A 333 -10.81 7.48 8.89
N TRP A 334 -9.91 8.50 8.72
CA TRP A 334 -9.85 9.63 9.66
C TRP A 334 -11.03 10.55 9.47
N SER A 335 -11.47 11.19 10.57
CA SER A 335 -12.61 12.10 10.52
C SER A 335 -12.38 13.27 9.56
N ALA A 336 -13.38 13.55 8.73
CA ALA A 336 -13.41 14.71 7.84
C ALA A 336 -14.22 15.88 8.45
N THR A 337 -14.86 15.69 9.63
CA THR A 337 -15.79 16.65 10.23
C THR A 337 -15.35 17.15 11.61
N GLY A 338 -14.40 16.48 12.25
CA GLY A 338 -13.89 16.88 13.58
C GLY A 338 -12.52 16.36 13.88
N GLY A 339 -12.02 16.61 15.09
CA GLY A 339 -10.70 16.20 15.53
C GLY A 339 -10.54 14.68 15.58
N ASP A 340 -9.38 14.17 15.17
CA ASP A 340 -9.08 12.74 15.15
C ASP A 340 -7.68 12.47 15.74
N LEU A 341 -7.64 11.94 16.95
CA LEU A 341 -6.40 11.62 17.66
C LEU A 341 -5.57 10.54 16.98
N ARG A 342 -6.18 9.75 16.07
CA ARG A 342 -5.48 8.71 15.30
C ARG A 342 -4.40 9.29 14.39
N VAL A 343 -4.53 10.55 13.95
CA VAL A 343 -3.54 11.22 13.10
C VAL A 343 -2.20 11.36 13.83
N ALA A 344 -2.20 11.94 15.03
CA ALA A 344 -0.99 12.10 15.84
C ALA A 344 -0.41 10.75 16.28
N HIS A 345 -1.27 9.80 16.66
CA HIS A 345 -0.87 8.43 16.97
C HIS A 345 -0.20 7.74 15.78
N PHE A 346 -0.77 7.84 14.57
CA PHE A 346 -0.21 7.28 13.33
C PHE A 346 1.18 7.85 13.04
N LEU A 347 1.33 9.18 13.09
CA LEU A 347 2.64 9.81 12.92
C LEU A 347 3.63 9.30 13.96
N GLY A 348 3.23 9.18 15.21
CA GLY A 348 4.07 8.62 16.28
C GLY A 348 4.53 7.20 15.96
N VAL A 349 3.62 6.27 15.67
CA VAL A 349 3.94 4.87 15.37
C VAL A 349 4.85 4.73 14.15
N HIS A 350 4.71 5.60 13.15
CA HIS A 350 5.49 5.54 11.91
C HIS A 350 6.80 6.34 11.95
N ALA A 351 7.17 6.95 13.08
CA ALA A 351 8.46 7.64 13.26
C ALA A 351 9.66 6.71 12.99
N GLN A 352 9.53 5.42 13.36
CA GLN A 352 10.56 4.39 13.12
C GLN A 352 10.78 4.01 11.64
N GLN A 353 9.90 4.40 10.73
CA GLN A 353 10.11 4.27 9.28
C GLN A 353 10.63 5.58 8.69
N VAL A 354 10.00 6.69 9.03
CA VAL A 354 10.28 7.99 8.43
C VAL A 354 11.67 8.50 8.79
N LEU A 355 12.02 8.52 10.08
CA LEU A 355 13.29 9.11 10.53
C LEU A 355 14.52 8.28 10.13
N PRO A 356 14.54 6.94 10.22
CA PRO A 356 15.65 6.17 9.66
C PRO A 356 15.82 6.35 8.16
N LEU A 357 14.72 6.40 7.39
CA LEU A 357 14.77 6.63 5.95
C LEU A 357 15.36 8.00 5.63
N ALA A 358 14.91 9.06 6.32
CA ALA A 358 15.47 10.40 6.17
C ALA A 358 16.98 10.43 6.51
N GLY A 359 17.38 9.80 7.62
CA GLY A 359 18.77 9.67 8.01
C GLY A 359 19.62 8.89 7.02
N TRP A 360 19.07 7.82 6.45
CA TRP A 360 19.73 7.03 5.40
C TRP A 360 19.92 7.87 4.12
N LEU A 361 18.90 8.58 3.66
CA LEU A 361 18.98 9.47 2.51
C LEU A 361 20.05 10.57 2.70
N LEU A 362 20.04 11.25 3.85
CA LEU A 362 21.05 12.25 4.21
C LEU A 362 22.45 11.67 4.23
N SER A 363 22.61 10.44 4.68
CA SER A 363 23.90 9.73 4.71
C SER A 363 24.47 9.43 3.33
N ARG A 364 23.65 9.44 2.27
CA ARG A 364 24.07 9.19 0.88
C ARG A 364 24.67 10.44 0.21
N THR A 365 24.48 11.61 0.79
CA THR A 365 24.88 12.89 0.18
C THR A 365 26.32 13.29 0.45
N ALA A 366 27.09 12.56 1.26
CA ALA A 366 28.41 12.93 1.75
C ALA A 366 28.52 14.35 2.37
N TRP A 367 27.38 14.98 2.67
CA TRP A 367 27.33 16.33 3.22
C TRP A 367 27.68 16.34 4.71
N ARG A 368 28.62 17.22 5.08
CA ARG A 368 29.05 17.38 6.49
C ARG A 368 27.93 17.83 7.43
N GLY A 369 26.88 18.49 6.89
CA GLY A 369 25.68 18.90 7.64
C GLY A 369 24.62 17.82 7.83
N ALA A 370 24.84 16.58 7.41
CA ALA A 370 23.84 15.51 7.45
C ALA A 370 23.31 15.20 8.87
N VAL A 371 24.16 15.24 9.90
CA VAL A 371 23.74 15.00 11.30
C VAL A 371 22.88 16.14 11.85
N PRO A 372 23.31 17.41 11.81
CA PRO A 372 22.43 18.50 12.25
C PRO A 372 21.15 18.61 11.42
N ALA A 373 21.18 18.34 10.11
CA ALA A 373 19.97 18.27 9.30
C ALA A 373 19.02 17.15 9.75
N MET A 374 19.55 15.99 10.14
CA MET A 374 18.73 14.90 10.70
C MET A 374 18.08 15.30 12.03
N ALA A 375 18.83 16.01 12.90
CA ALA A 375 18.28 16.52 14.16
C ALA A 375 17.15 17.54 13.91
N LEU A 376 17.33 18.46 12.96
CA LEU A 376 16.29 19.40 12.54
C LEU A 376 15.07 18.68 11.94
N ALA A 377 15.27 17.67 11.09
CA ALA A 377 14.19 16.87 10.53
C ALA A 377 13.40 16.14 11.63
N ALA A 378 14.08 15.59 12.63
CA ALA A 378 13.43 14.96 13.77
C ALA A 378 12.64 15.98 14.61
N ALA A 379 13.19 17.18 14.86
CA ALA A 379 12.49 18.24 15.57
C ALA A 379 11.25 18.73 14.79
N ALA A 380 11.36 18.88 13.46
CA ALA A 380 10.22 19.19 12.60
C ALA A 380 9.14 18.10 12.63
N TYR A 381 9.54 16.83 12.66
CA TYR A 381 8.62 15.71 12.77
C TYR A 381 7.88 15.68 14.12
N VAL A 382 8.58 15.99 15.22
CA VAL A 382 7.95 16.18 16.54
C VAL A 382 6.97 17.36 16.49
N GLY A 383 7.34 18.47 15.87
CA GLY A 383 6.46 19.61 15.63
C GLY A 383 5.20 19.25 14.86
N LEU A 384 5.33 18.39 13.84
CA LEU A 384 4.19 17.88 13.07
C LEU A 384 3.25 17.02 13.94
N ILE A 385 3.79 16.11 14.75
CA ILE A 385 2.99 15.31 15.69
C ILE A 385 2.25 16.23 16.68
N ALA A 386 2.94 17.21 17.26
CA ALA A 386 2.35 18.15 18.19
C ALA A 386 1.26 19.02 17.53
N ALA A 387 1.47 19.46 16.30
CA ALA A 387 0.48 20.20 15.52
C ALA A 387 -0.77 19.36 15.23
N ALA A 388 -0.59 18.09 14.80
CA ALA A 388 -1.69 17.17 14.57
C ALA A 388 -2.47 16.87 15.86
N LEU A 389 -1.77 16.69 17.00
CA LEU A 389 -2.42 16.51 18.29
C LEU A 389 -3.21 17.75 18.73
N ARG A 390 -2.64 18.93 18.59
CA ARG A 390 -3.33 20.20 18.90
C ARG A 390 -4.57 20.38 18.03
N GLN A 391 -4.43 20.13 16.72
CA GLN A 391 -5.57 20.25 15.78
C GLN A 391 -6.69 19.28 16.15
N ALA A 392 -6.37 18.02 16.42
CA ALA A 392 -7.33 17.03 16.87
C ALA A 392 -8.00 17.43 18.18
N SER A 393 -7.21 17.91 19.19
CA SER A 393 -7.72 18.35 20.49
C SER A 393 -8.62 19.59 20.38
N ALA A 394 -8.45 20.42 19.36
CA ALA A 394 -9.32 21.54 19.06
C ALA A 394 -10.64 21.15 18.34
N GLY A 395 -10.85 19.85 18.10
CA GLY A 395 -12.03 19.37 17.37
C GLY A 395 -11.99 19.63 15.86
N LEU A 396 -10.81 19.96 15.31
CA LEU A 396 -10.69 20.32 13.89
C LEU A 396 -10.22 19.11 13.07
N PRO A 397 -10.85 18.84 11.87
CA PRO A 397 -10.42 17.77 11.00
C PRO A 397 -9.06 18.09 10.36
N LEU A 398 -8.27 17.05 10.01
CA LEU A 398 -6.99 17.23 9.30
C LEU A 398 -7.23 17.86 7.92
N ILE A 399 -8.24 17.41 7.21
CA ILE A 399 -8.70 17.93 5.92
C ILE A 399 -10.22 18.02 6.04
N ALA A 400 -10.77 19.22 5.88
CA ALA A 400 -12.22 19.41 5.75
C ALA A 400 -12.63 18.90 4.36
N PHE A 401 -13.27 17.75 4.31
CA PHE A 401 -13.81 17.18 3.08
C PHE A 401 -15.30 17.47 3.05
N GLN A 402 -15.74 18.36 2.17
CA GLN A 402 -17.15 18.50 1.82
C GLN A 402 -17.41 17.51 0.69
N PRO A 403 -18.20 16.45 0.89
CA PRO A 403 -18.65 15.63 -0.23
C PRO A 403 -19.49 16.51 -1.16
N TRP A 404 -19.19 16.42 -2.45
CA TRP A 404 -19.91 17.06 -3.56
C TRP A 404 -21.33 16.46 -3.68
#